data_b9d1a77e3c90fdf7acda1faba8dba793
#
_entry.id   b9d1a77e3c90fdf7acda1faba8dba793
#
_cell.length_a   1.000
_cell.length_b   1.000
_cell.length_c   1.000
_cell.angle_alpha   90.00
_cell.angle_beta   90.00
_cell.angle_gamma   90.00
#
_symmetry.space_group_name_H-M   'P 1'
#
loop_
_entity.id
_entity.type
_entity.pdbx_description
1 polymer ?
#
loop_
_entity_poly.entity_id
_entity_poly.type
_entity_poly.pdbx_seq_one_letter_code
_entity_poly.pdbx_strand_id
1 'polypeptide(L)' 'MKYSEFKKWLKSQGVEFCTAKRGSHQLLRYKGRTSVFPNHGSKEIGTGLVNKIKKDLGL' A
#
# COMPACT_ATOMS: atom_id res chain seq x y z
N MET A 1 -1.17 3.86 12.90
CA MET A 1 -0.27 4.11 11.77
C MET A 1 -0.99 4.94 10.72
N LYS A 2 -0.31 5.91 10.14
CA LYS A 2 -0.89 6.74 9.08
C LYS A 2 -0.62 6.12 7.71
N TYR A 3 -1.46 6.46 6.72
CA TYR A 3 -1.25 5.96 5.37
C TYR A 3 0.15 6.29 4.84
N SER A 4 0.63 7.51 5.10
CA SER A 4 1.97 7.92 4.66
C SER A 4 3.07 7.09 5.31
N GLU A 5 2.89 6.69 6.57
CA GLU A 5 3.85 5.85 7.28
C GLU A 5 3.87 4.43 6.68
N PHE A 6 2.70 3.89 6.41
CA PHE A 6 2.60 2.55 5.82
C PHE A 6 3.17 2.54 4.40
N LYS A 7 2.92 3.59 3.62
CA LYS A 7 3.51 3.74 2.30
C LYS A 7 5.03 3.71 2.36
N LYS A 8 5.60 4.44 3.32
CA LYS A 8 7.05 4.49 3.52
C LYS A 8 7.59 3.11 3.88
N TRP A 9 6.90 2.40 4.75
CA TRP A 9 7.29 1.06 5.14
C TRP A 9 7.24 0.10 3.94
N LEU A 10 6.19 0.16 3.14
CA LEU A 10 6.06 -0.68 1.96
C LEU A 10 7.22 -0.42 0.98
N LYS A 11 7.58 0.84 0.78
CA LYS A 11 8.72 1.18 -0.07
C LYS A 11 10.02 0.59 0.47
N SER A 12 10.19 0.58 1.78
CA SER A 12 11.39 0.01 2.40
C SER A 12 11.46 -1.51 2.23
N GLN A 13 10.32 -2.16 2.01
CA GLN A 13 10.26 -3.60 1.74
C GLN A 13 10.50 -3.93 0.27
N GLY A 14 10.62 -2.92 -0.59
CA GLY A 14 10.83 -3.14 -2.01
C GLY A 14 9.54 -3.16 -2.82
N VAL A 15 8.43 -2.76 -2.25
CA VAL A 15 7.15 -2.71 -2.96
C VAL A 15 7.18 -1.59 -3.99
N GLU A 16 6.77 -1.89 -5.21
CA GLU A 16 6.70 -0.94 -6.30
C GLU A 16 5.34 -0.26 -6.31
N PHE A 17 5.34 1.06 -6.36
CA PHE A 17 4.12 1.85 -6.46
C PHE A 17 3.95 2.29 -7.91
N CYS A 18 2.92 1.77 -8.57
CA CYS A 18 2.63 2.12 -9.94
C CYS A 18 1.77 3.38 -9.98
N THR A 19 1.72 4.01 -11.16
CA THR A 19 0.93 5.21 -11.35
C THR A 19 -0.55 4.95 -11.02
N ALA A 20 -1.15 5.87 -10.25
CA ALA A 20 -2.56 5.76 -9.90
C ALA A 20 -3.42 5.88 -11.15
N LYS A 21 -4.35 4.94 -11.32
CA LYS A 21 -5.27 4.98 -12.46
C LYS A 21 -6.46 5.87 -12.20
N ARG A 22 -6.86 6.02 -10.94
CA ARG A 22 -7.99 6.85 -10.56
C ARG A 22 -7.79 7.41 -9.16
N GLY A 23 -7.90 8.72 -9.05
CA GLY A 23 -7.91 9.40 -7.76
C GLY A 23 -6.76 9.01 -6.87
N SER A 24 -7.07 8.60 -5.65
CA SER A 24 -6.07 8.31 -4.63
C SER A 24 -5.63 6.83 -4.59
N HIS A 25 -6.15 5.99 -5.48
CA HIS A 25 -5.80 4.57 -5.48
C HIS A 25 -4.56 4.30 -6.33
N GLN A 26 -3.56 3.66 -5.75
CA GLN A 26 -2.34 3.27 -6.45
C GLN A 26 -2.23 1.76 -6.51
N LEU A 27 -1.73 1.25 -7.64
CA LEU A 27 -1.44 -0.16 -7.78
C LEU A 27 -0.10 -0.47 -7.14
N LEU A 28 -0.06 -1.50 -6.31
CA LEU A 28 1.17 -2.00 -5.71
C LEU A 28 1.58 -3.28 -6.40
N ARG A 29 2.89 -3.45 -6.58
CA ARG A 29 3.45 -4.67 -7.15
C ARG A 29 4.64 -5.12 -6.31
N TYR A 30 4.65 -6.40 -5.99
CA TYR A 30 5.75 -6.98 -5.22
C TYR A 30 5.89 -8.46 -5.56
N LYS A 31 7.03 -8.84 -6.15
CA LYS A 31 7.36 -10.24 -6.47
C LYS A 31 6.22 -10.98 -7.20
N GLY A 32 5.65 -10.34 -8.21
CA GLY A 32 4.57 -10.93 -9.00
C GLY A 32 3.18 -10.84 -8.37
N ARG A 33 3.08 -10.26 -7.17
CA ARG A 33 1.80 -10.04 -6.49
C ARG A 33 1.39 -8.59 -6.63
N THR A 34 0.09 -8.34 -6.60
CA THR A 34 -0.44 -6.99 -6.70
C THR A 34 -1.45 -6.72 -5.60
N SER A 35 -1.58 -5.45 -5.25
CA SER A 35 -2.61 -4.98 -4.32
C SER A 35 -2.94 -3.54 -4.66
N VAL A 36 -3.91 -2.96 -3.96
CA VAL A 36 -4.30 -1.56 -4.15
C VAL A 36 -4.07 -0.81 -2.86
N PHE A 37 -3.42 0.35 -2.97
CA PHE A 37 -3.16 1.22 -1.83
C PHE A 37 -4.01 2.48 -1.95
N PRO A 38 -5.03 2.66 -1.09
CA PRO A 38 -5.80 3.91 -1.07
C PRO A 38 -4.99 4.97 -0.33
N ASN A 39 -4.52 5.97 -1.07
CA ASN A 39 -3.64 6.99 -0.51
C ASN A 39 -4.45 8.14 0.11
N HIS A 40 -4.60 8.12 1.42
CA HIS A 40 -5.30 9.16 2.17
C HIS A 40 -4.35 10.03 3.00
N GLY A 41 -3.08 10.03 2.67
CA GLY A 41 -2.10 10.93 3.25
C GLY A 41 -1.89 10.74 4.75
N SER A 42 -2.22 11.76 5.54
CA SER A 42 -1.97 11.75 6.98
C SER A 42 -3.07 11.09 7.81
N LYS A 43 -4.10 10.55 7.18
CA LYS A 43 -5.16 9.86 7.92
C LYS A 43 -4.69 8.51 8.44
N GLU A 44 -5.35 8.01 9.47
CA GLU A 44 -5.04 6.71 10.04
C GLU A 44 -5.49 5.59 9.12
N ILE A 45 -4.63 4.59 8.96
CA ILE A 45 -4.98 3.38 8.23
C ILE A 45 -5.40 2.31 9.23
N GLY A 46 -6.51 1.63 8.93
CA GLY A 46 -7.02 0.57 9.79
C GLY A 46 -6.13 -0.66 9.76
N THR A 47 -6.02 -1.35 10.90
CA THR A 47 -5.24 -2.57 11.02
C THR A 47 -5.68 -3.64 10.03
N GLY A 48 -6.99 -3.75 9.80
CA GLY A 48 -7.53 -4.72 8.84
C GLY A 48 -7.01 -4.48 7.43
N LEU A 49 -6.95 -3.22 7.01
CA LEU A 49 -6.45 -2.88 5.69
C LEU A 49 -4.95 -3.11 5.58
N VAL A 50 -4.20 -2.78 6.63
CA VAL A 50 -2.76 -3.06 6.68
C VAL A 50 -2.50 -4.55 6.48
N ASN A 51 -3.22 -5.39 7.23
CA ASN A 51 -3.05 -6.84 7.14
C ASN A 51 -3.46 -7.38 5.78
N LYS A 52 -4.53 -6.83 5.20
CA LYS A 52 -5.00 -7.24 3.87
C LYS A 52 -3.93 -6.97 2.80
N ILE A 53 -3.36 -5.77 2.83
CA ILE A 53 -2.33 -5.38 1.85
C ILE A 53 -1.09 -6.26 2.02
N LYS A 54 -0.65 -6.48 3.25
CA LYS A 54 0.49 -7.36 3.54
C LYS A 54 0.23 -8.76 3.00
N LYS A 55 -0.96 -9.30 3.25
CA LYS A 55 -1.33 -10.64 2.79
C LYS A 55 -1.35 -10.70 1.26
N ASP A 56 -1.94 -9.70 0.62
CA ASP A 56 -1.99 -9.65 -0.85
C ASP A 56 -0.60 -9.67 -1.47
N LEU A 57 0.36 -9.01 -0.83
CA LEU A 57 1.73 -8.92 -1.32
C LEU A 57 2.64 -10.03 -0.78
N GLY A 58 2.18 -10.81 0.15
CA GLY A 58 2.97 -11.87 0.74
C GLY A 58 4.01 -11.38 1.74
N LEU A 59 3.75 -10.24 2.36
CA LEU A 59 4.65 -9.66 3.36
C LEU A 59 4.31 -10.07 4.77
#